data_726683127d58b23994421bcfcd0cc075
#
_entry.id   726683127d58b23994421bcfcd0cc075
#
_cell.length_a   1.000
_cell.length_b   1.000
_cell.length_c   1.000
_cell.angle_alpha   90.00
_cell.angle_beta   90.00
_cell.angle_gamma   90.00
#
_symmetry.space_group_name_H-M   'P 1'
#
loop_
_entity.id
_entity.type
_entity.pdbx_description
1 polymer ?
#
loop_
_entity_poly.entity_id
_entity_poly.type
_entity_poly.pdbx_seq_one_letter_code
_entity_poly.pdbx_strand_id
1 'polypeptide(L)'
;VRIQFDGLRTPQIESDGSESYSCYGWGFETPKECNPASGYDGHEHKDWSMHRSLPGNWYPFSSCFRFGIESGGCNDLYMEHSGMVFYYGRDEIKLKKIGEIQFQDPGTLEAFHYICEDSPVPVSLTSFFEGDDDHIPVTFYGHYSRKKRSFTVPVPPDAQAVILRRVSDQKYGRQKAFVSVDKEAVEEYPWYFPDHNPYKRWLEDEFIIPRRYLAGKSDITVTIEPQPCGSPLSPDHVTWNEYGYQIFARI
;
A
#
# COMPACT_ATOMS: atom_id res chain seq x y z
N VAL A 1 14.45 1.10 8.06
CA VAL A 1 14.39 0.84 6.60
C VAL A 1 12.94 0.79 6.15
N ARG A 2 12.64 1.40 5.00
CA ARG A 2 11.32 1.37 4.36
C ARG A 2 11.45 1.00 2.90
N ILE A 3 10.57 0.11 2.44
CA ILE A 3 10.52 -0.27 1.04
C ILE A 3 9.10 -0.10 0.52
N GLN A 4 8.96 0.71 -0.52
CA GLN A 4 7.70 0.95 -1.23
C GLN A 4 7.80 0.33 -2.62
N PHE A 5 6.74 -0.34 -3.05
CA PHE A 5 6.62 -0.93 -4.38
C PHE A 5 5.54 -0.22 -5.19
N ASP A 6 5.76 -0.18 -6.50
CA ASP A 6 4.75 0.21 -7.49
C ASP A 6 4.10 1.58 -7.22
N GLY A 7 4.90 2.53 -6.72
CA GLY A 7 4.48 3.91 -6.46
C GLY A 7 3.59 4.11 -5.24
N LEU A 8 3.45 3.09 -4.38
CA LEU A 8 2.76 3.25 -3.10
C LEU A 8 3.51 4.23 -2.18
N ARG A 9 2.78 5.09 -1.50
CA ARG A 9 3.32 5.93 -0.43
C ARG A 9 3.43 5.15 0.88
N THR A 10 2.48 4.27 1.14
CA THR A 10 2.53 3.35 2.29
C THR A 10 3.66 2.34 2.09
N PRO A 11 4.64 2.25 2.98
CA PRO A 11 5.63 1.20 2.91
C PRO A 11 4.99 -0.18 3.05
N GLN A 12 5.38 -1.13 2.19
CA GLN A 12 4.96 -2.53 2.31
C GLN A 12 5.89 -3.31 3.22
N ILE A 13 7.11 -2.81 3.40
CA ILE A 13 8.09 -3.38 4.31
C ILE A 13 8.67 -2.25 5.14
N GLU A 14 8.64 -2.44 6.45
CA GLU A 14 9.25 -1.56 7.42
C GLU A 14 10.09 -2.38 8.39
N SER A 15 11.19 -1.81 8.81
CA SER A 15 12.05 -2.31 9.87
C SER A 15 12.28 -1.18 10.87
N ASP A 16 12.44 -1.52 12.12
CA ASP A 16 12.71 -0.60 13.21
C ASP A 16 14.14 -0.02 13.20
N GLY A 17 14.94 -0.35 12.22
CA GLY A 17 16.28 0.17 12.01
C GLY A 17 17.00 -0.56 10.90
N SER A 18 18.14 -0.02 10.48
CA SER A 18 19.02 -0.66 9.50
C SER A 18 19.68 -1.91 10.08
N GLU A 19 19.95 -1.91 11.38
CA GLU A 19 20.50 -3.04 12.12
C GLU A 19 19.57 -4.25 12.03
N SER A 20 18.32 -4.08 12.42
CA SER A 20 17.32 -5.15 12.36
C SER A 20 17.08 -5.63 10.94
N TYR A 21 17.08 -4.70 9.97
CA TYR A 21 16.97 -5.07 8.56
C TYR A 21 18.13 -5.97 8.11
N SER A 22 19.34 -5.70 8.57
CA SER A 22 20.53 -6.51 8.28
C SER A 22 20.64 -7.77 9.14
N CYS A 23 19.60 -8.10 9.91
CA CYS A 23 19.58 -9.23 10.85
C CYS A 23 20.69 -9.13 11.91
N TYR A 24 21.00 -7.91 12.34
CA TYR A 24 21.98 -7.61 13.36
C TYR A 24 21.29 -7.10 14.63
N GLY A 25 21.97 -7.16 15.74
CA GLY A 25 21.44 -6.65 17.00
C GLY A 25 21.56 -5.15 17.14
N TRP A 26 21.13 -4.63 18.26
CA TRP A 26 21.15 -3.23 18.60
C TRP A 26 22.59 -2.68 18.61
N GLY A 27 22.82 -1.62 17.83
CA GLY A 27 23.95 -0.71 18.02
C GLY A 27 25.25 -1.02 17.30
N PHE A 28 25.42 -2.12 16.56
CA PHE A 28 26.70 -2.45 15.87
C PHE A 28 27.97 -2.36 16.75
N GLU A 29 27.84 -2.58 18.04
CA GLU A 29 28.98 -2.46 18.98
C GLU A 29 29.88 -3.69 19.03
N THR A 30 29.45 -4.80 18.42
CA THR A 30 30.19 -6.05 18.45
C THR A 30 31.11 -6.20 17.25
N PRO A 31 32.06 -7.15 17.33
CA PRO A 31 32.90 -7.48 16.19
C PRO A 31 32.08 -7.84 14.95
N LYS A 32 32.65 -7.55 13.83
CA LYS A 32 32.21 -7.94 12.51
C LYS A 32 31.61 -9.34 12.46
N GLU A 33 30.34 -9.44 12.16
CA GLU A 33 29.62 -10.69 11.96
C GLU A 33 28.98 -10.71 10.59
N CYS A 34 29.33 -11.69 9.80
CA CYS A 34 28.94 -11.77 8.42
C CYS A 34 28.58 -13.22 8.08
N ASN A 35 27.40 -13.40 7.49
CA ASN A 35 27.01 -14.67 6.86
C ASN A 35 26.53 -14.39 5.42
N PRO A 36 26.35 -15.41 4.56
CA PRO A 36 25.98 -15.18 3.17
C PRO A 36 24.65 -14.47 2.95
N ALA A 37 23.77 -14.44 3.95
CA ALA A 37 22.44 -13.84 3.84
C ALA A 37 22.37 -12.44 4.41
N SER A 38 23.18 -12.12 5.42
CA SER A 38 23.14 -10.82 6.07
C SER A 38 24.40 -10.60 6.90
N GLY A 39 24.70 -9.38 7.20
CA GLY A 39 25.78 -9.07 8.10
C GLY A 39 26.14 -7.60 8.21
N TYR A 40 26.91 -7.36 9.23
CA TYR A 40 27.65 -6.16 9.47
C TYR A 40 29.12 -6.40 9.12
N ASP A 41 29.59 -5.73 8.09
CA ASP A 41 30.92 -5.96 7.54
C ASP A 41 32.03 -5.18 8.28
N GLY A 42 31.65 -4.42 9.29
CA GLY A 42 32.55 -3.63 10.12
C GLY A 42 32.45 -2.14 9.83
N HIS A 43 33.26 -1.39 10.58
CA HIS A 43 33.42 0.05 10.39
C HIS A 43 34.89 0.43 10.37
N GLU A 44 35.22 1.40 9.57
CA GLU A 44 36.48 2.13 9.62
C GLU A 44 36.17 3.63 9.66
N HIS A 45 36.87 4.37 10.50
CA HIS A 45 36.70 5.81 10.57
C HIS A 45 35.27 6.35 10.69
N LYS A 46 34.39 5.63 11.38
CA LYS A 46 32.94 5.92 11.54
C LYS A 46 32.07 5.56 10.33
N ASP A 47 32.61 4.95 9.29
CA ASP A 47 31.83 4.43 8.17
C ASP A 47 31.37 2.99 8.48
N TRP A 48 30.12 2.72 8.19
CA TRP A 48 29.48 1.43 8.48
C TRP A 48 29.11 0.75 7.18
N SER A 49 29.35 -0.54 7.13
CA SER A 49 28.99 -1.36 5.98
C SER A 49 28.16 -2.55 6.41
N MET A 50 27.07 -2.78 5.71
CA MET A 50 26.19 -3.90 5.98
C MET A 50 25.59 -4.44 4.68
N HIS A 51 25.17 -5.69 4.70
CA HIS A 51 24.51 -6.32 3.57
C HIS A 51 23.32 -7.19 3.99
N ARG A 52 22.40 -7.39 3.06
CA ARG A 52 21.32 -8.36 3.16
C ARG A 52 21.05 -9.01 1.81
N SER A 53 21.10 -10.33 1.77
CA SER A 53 20.65 -11.14 0.65
C SER A 53 19.32 -11.79 0.99
N LEU A 54 18.46 -11.93 0.02
CA LEU A 54 17.10 -12.47 0.18
C LEU A 54 16.90 -13.74 -0.66
N PRO A 55 17.73 -14.80 -0.48
CA PRO A 55 17.63 -16.00 -1.29
C PRO A 55 16.30 -16.71 -1.03
N GLY A 56 15.46 -16.82 -2.07
CA GLY A 56 14.16 -17.46 -1.98
C GLY A 56 13.07 -16.65 -1.24
N ASN A 57 13.38 -15.46 -0.76
CA ASN A 57 12.44 -14.57 -0.09
C ASN A 57 12.46 -13.17 -0.72
N TRP A 58 12.35 -13.13 -2.03
CA TRP A 58 12.43 -11.90 -2.81
C TRP A 58 11.20 -11.04 -2.66
N TYR A 59 11.40 -9.74 -2.74
CA TYR A 59 10.32 -8.76 -2.73
C TYR A 59 9.84 -8.53 -4.16
N PRO A 60 8.61 -8.94 -4.51
CA PRO A 60 8.07 -8.75 -5.85
C PRO A 60 7.64 -7.30 -6.06
N PHE A 61 7.93 -6.76 -7.23
CA PHE A 61 7.39 -5.48 -7.71
C PHE A 61 7.04 -5.60 -9.20
N SER A 62 6.15 -4.73 -9.68
CA SER A 62 5.64 -4.80 -11.06
C SER A 62 6.16 -3.67 -11.95
N SER A 63 6.47 -2.51 -11.37
CA SER A 63 6.93 -1.34 -12.11
C SER A 63 8.15 -0.67 -11.50
N CYS A 64 8.17 -0.48 -10.20
CA CYS A 64 9.26 0.21 -9.51
C CYS A 64 9.32 -0.17 -8.04
N PHE A 65 10.45 0.11 -7.41
CA PHE A 65 10.57 0.10 -5.95
C PHE A 65 11.40 1.29 -5.47
N ARG A 66 11.14 1.68 -4.25
CA ARG A 66 11.93 2.65 -3.52
C ARG A 66 12.45 2.00 -2.25
N PHE A 67 13.75 2.11 -2.02
CA PHE A 67 14.40 1.62 -0.82
C PHE A 67 14.92 2.83 -0.05
N GLY A 68 14.51 2.98 1.19
CA GLY A 68 14.91 4.06 2.08
C GLY A 68 15.61 3.54 3.33
N ILE A 69 16.67 4.22 3.71
CA ILE A 69 17.38 4.02 4.98
C ILE A 69 17.26 5.33 5.76
N GLU A 70 16.91 5.23 7.03
CA GLU A 70 16.87 6.36 7.94
C GLU A 70 18.28 6.77 8.40
N SER A 71 18.44 8.04 8.73
CA SER A 71 19.69 8.64 9.21
C SER A 71 19.57 8.99 10.69
N GLY A 72 20.03 8.10 11.57
CA GLY A 72 19.87 8.25 13.02
C GLY A 72 18.51 7.80 13.52
N GLY A 73 18.30 7.83 14.83
CA GLY A 73 17.11 7.30 15.49
C GLY A 73 15.80 8.04 15.18
N CYS A 74 15.89 9.29 14.71
CA CYS A 74 14.73 10.11 14.35
C CYS A 74 14.81 10.62 12.91
N ASN A 75 15.65 10.02 12.09
CA ASN A 75 15.92 10.44 10.71
C ASN A 75 16.34 11.92 10.60
N ASP A 76 17.03 12.42 11.59
CA ASP A 76 17.38 13.84 11.81
C ASP A 76 18.86 14.12 11.70
N LEU A 77 19.69 13.11 11.43
CA LEU A 77 21.12 13.26 11.27
C LEU A 77 21.51 13.44 9.81
N TYR A 78 22.40 14.39 9.55
CA TYR A 78 23.05 14.49 8.26
C TYR A 78 24.11 13.40 8.13
N MET A 79 23.89 12.48 7.20
CA MET A 79 24.78 11.36 6.91
C MET A 79 24.90 11.15 5.41
N GLU A 80 26.07 10.74 4.95
CA GLU A 80 26.24 10.25 3.59
C GLU A 80 25.97 8.77 3.53
N HIS A 81 25.09 8.37 2.62
CA HIS A 81 24.77 6.98 2.36
C HIS A 81 25.13 6.61 0.94
N SER A 82 25.73 5.44 0.79
CA SER A 82 25.87 4.79 -0.51
C SER A 82 25.29 3.39 -0.43
N GLY A 83 24.73 2.90 -1.50
CA GLY A 83 24.13 1.58 -1.51
C GLY A 83 24.06 0.99 -2.92
N MET A 84 24.00 -0.33 -2.95
CA MET A 84 23.81 -1.10 -4.17
C MET A 84 22.67 -2.10 -3.94
N VAL A 85 21.71 -2.11 -4.84
CA VAL A 85 20.59 -3.04 -4.82
C VAL A 85 20.63 -3.90 -6.08
N PHE A 86 20.62 -5.21 -5.89
CA PHE A 86 20.52 -6.17 -7.00
C PHE A 86 19.08 -6.64 -7.12
N TYR A 87 18.56 -6.68 -8.33
CA TYR A 87 17.23 -7.19 -8.60
C TYR A 87 17.18 -7.97 -9.91
N TYR A 88 16.19 -8.84 -10.03
CA TYR A 88 15.85 -9.50 -11.27
C TYR A 88 14.60 -8.86 -11.84
N GLY A 89 14.68 -8.36 -13.06
CA GLY A 89 13.58 -7.66 -13.71
C GLY A 89 13.45 -8.02 -15.17
N ARG A 90 12.36 -7.56 -15.76
CA ARG A 90 12.12 -7.55 -17.20
C ARG A 90 11.96 -6.10 -17.63
N ASP A 91 12.32 -5.79 -18.86
CA ASP A 91 12.19 -4.43 -19.42
C ASP A 91 10.73 -4.03 -19.70
N GLU A 92 9.79 -4.97 -19.59
CA GLU A 92 8.38 -4.73 -19.83
C GLU A 92 7.64 -4.33 -18.56
N ILE A 93 7.02 -3.17 -18.58
CA ILE A 93 6.11 -2.74 -17.52
C ILE A 93 4.78 -3.48 -17.70
N LYS A 94 4.47 -4.34 -16.73
CA LYS A 94 3.25 -5.15 -16.73
C LYS A 94 2.11 -4.54 -15.91
N LEU A 95 2.33 -3.42 -15.23
CA LEU A 95 1.34 -2.70 -14.46
C LEU A 95 1.08 -1.33 -15.10
N LYS A 96 -0.11 -1.15 -15.65
CA LYS A 96 -0.54 0.10 -16.29
C LYS A 96 -1.65 0.75 -15.47
N LYS A 97 -1.49 2.03 -15.13
CA LYS A 97 -2.59 2.82 -14.57
C LYS A 97 -3.64 3.05 -15.67
N ILE A 98 -4.86 2.63 -15.44
CA ILE A 98 -5.99 2.73 -16.38
C ILE A 98 -7.07 3.69 -15.90
N GLY A 99 -6.98 4.18 -14.67
CA GLY A 99 -7.92 5.15 -14.16
C GLY A 99 -7.60 5.63 -12.74
N GLU A 100 -8.36 6.65 -12.35
CA GLU A 100 -8.33 7.20 -11.01
C GLU A 100 -9.69 7.81 -10.67
N ILE A 101 -10.18 7.56 -9.46
CA ILE A 101 -11.38 8.17 -8.91
C ILE A 101 -10.96 9.09 -7.77
N GLN A 102 -11.24 10.37 -7.90
CA GLN A 102 -10.97 11.41 -6.90
C GLN A 102 -12.30 12.02 -6.46
N PHE A 103 -12.65 11.92 -5.18
CA PHE A 103 -13.96 12.35 -4.70
C PHE A 103 -14.19 13.87 -4.71
N GLN A 104 -13.12 14.64 -4.82
CA GLN A 104 -13.19 16.11 -5.02
C GLN A 104 -13.38 16.52 -6.50
N ASP A 105 -13.24 15.57 -7.44
CA ASP A 105 -13.37 15.83 -8.87
C ASP A 105 -14.63 15.15 -9.45
N PRO A 106 -15.71 15.91 -9.65
CA PRO A 106 -16.93 15.37 -10.24
C PRO A 106 -16.75 14.74 -11.62
N GLY A 107 -15.76 15.21 -12.38
CA GLY A 107 -15.45 14.66 -13.70
C GLY A 107 -14.96 13.21 -13.63
N THR A 108 -14.15 12.86 -12.61
CA THR A 108 -13.73 11.47 -12.41
C THR A 108 -14.89 10.60 -11.92
N LEU A 109 -15.75 11.12 -11.07
CA LEU A 109 -16.94 10.39 -10.60
C LEU A 109 -17.89 10.07 -11.76
N GLU A 110 -18.13 11.03 -12.65
CA GLU A 110 -18.94 10.81 -13.85
C GLU A 110 -18.30 9.83 -14.82
N ALA A 111 -17.00 9.98 -15.10
CA ALA A 111 -16.26 9.12 -16.03
C ALA A 111 -16.27 7.64 -15.61
N PHE A 112 -16.24 7.36 -14.31
CA PHE A 112 -16.28 6.01 -13.75
C PHE A 112 -17.70 5.60 -13.30
N HIS A 113 -18.72 6.38 -13.55
CA HIS A 113 -20.10 6.14 -13.08
C HIS A 113 -20.14 5.77 -11.59
N TYR A 114 -19.38 6.51 -10.78
CA TYR A 114 -19.30 6.25 -9.34
C TYR A 114 -20.62 6.58 -8.66
N ILE A 115 -21.16 5.62 -7.91
CA ILE A 115 -22.42 5.74 -7.18
C ILE A 115 -22.19 5.33 -5.72
N CYS A 116 -22.52 6.23 -4.80
CA CYS A 116 -22.69 5.98 -3.37
C CYS A 116 -23.86 6.81 -2.86
N GLU A 117 -24.65 6.27 -1.94
CA GLU A 117 -25.78 7.03 -1.37
C GLU A 117 -25.32 8.20 -0.49
N ASP A 118 -24.17 8.05 0.16
CA ASP A 118 -23.60 9.10 1.00
C ASP A 118 -22.72 10.03 0.17
N SER A 119 -22.74 11.32 0.48
CA SER A 119 -21.84 12.29 -0.13
C SER A 119 -20.47 12.25 0.53
N PRO A 120 -19.38 12.46 -0.22
CA PRO A 120 -18.05 12.58 0.35
C PRO A 120 -17.95 13.84 1.22
N VAL A 121 -17.17 13.73 2.28
CA VAL A 121 -16.91 14.84 3.21
C VAL A 121 -15.45 15.27 3.17
N PRO A 122 -15.13 16.54 3.44
CA PRO A 122 -13.75 16.97 3.55
C PRO A 122 -13.08 16.31 4.74
N VAL A 123 -11.89 15.79 4.51
CA VAL A 123 -11.08 15.09 5.52
C VAL A 123 -9.67 15.66 5.52
N SER A 124 -9.12 15.86 6.70
CA SER A 124 -7.72 16.19 6.88
C SER A 124 -7.08 15.17 7.80
N LEU A 125 -5.95 14.64 7.41
CA LEU A 125 -5.16 13.75 8.24
C LEU A 125 -3.67 14.11 8.16
N THR A 126 -2.96 13.84 9.25
CA THR A 126 -1.52 13.89 9.31
C THR A 126 -1.01 12.48 9.59
N SER A 127 -0.09 12.00 8.77
CA SER A 127 0.57 10.72 8.95
C SER A 127 1.90 10.93 9.66
N PHE A 128 2.21 10.06 10.62
CA PHE A 128 3.47 10.05 11.32
C PHE A 128 4.14 8.70 11.09
N PHE A 129 5.27 8.70 10.43
CA PHE A 129 6.13 7.54 10.31
C PHE A 129 7.36 7.77 11.18
N GLU A 130 7.76 6.78 11.95
CA GLU A 130 8.97 6.86 12.74
C GLU A 130 10.18 7.23 11.87
N GLY A 131 10.97 8.19 12.31
CA GLY A 131 12.13 8.67 11.59
C GLY A 131 11.81 9.48 10.32
N ASP A 132 10.60 9.96 10.15
CA ASP A 132 10.18 10.80 9.02
C ASP A 132 9.65 12.13 9.51
N ASP A 133 10.11 13.22 8.88
CA ASP A 133 9.50 14.55 9.01
C ASP A 133 8.18 14.67 8.25
N ASP A 134 7.60 13.57 7.80
CA ASP A 134 6.35 13.53 7.02
C ASP A 134 5.13 13.79 7.92
N HIS A 135 5.18 14.92 8.63
CA HIS A 135 4.04 15.48 9.36
C HIS A 135 3.15 16.33 8.48
N ILE A 136 3.19 16.11 7.17
CA ILE A 136 2.44 16.92 6.22
C ILE A 136 0.96 16.57 6.31
N PRO A 137 0.10 17.53 6.69
CA PRO A 137 -1.34 17.32 6.65
C PRO A 137 -1.78 17.19 5.20
N VAL A 138 -2.58 16.17 4.93
CA VAL A 138 -3.20 15.96 3.63
C VAL A 138 -4.69 16.22 3.77
N THR A 139 -5.22 17.08 2.91
CA THR A 139 -6.65 17.39 2.86
C THR A 139 -7.25 16.89 1.56
N PHE A 140 -8.32 16.12 1.65
CA PHE A 140 -9.05 15.56 0.52
C PHE A 140 -10.51 15.33 0.89
N TYR A 141 -11.27 14.79 -0.03
CA TYR A 141 -12.63 14.33 0.24
C TYR A 141 -12.65 12.83 0.39
N GLY A 142 -13.52 12.32 1.26
CA GLY A 142 -13.63 10.89 1.49
C GLY A 142 -14.99 10.46 1.99
N HIS A 143 -15.23 9.17 1.90
CA HIS A 143 -16.40 8.52 2.48
C HIS A 143 -16.03 7.76 3.75
N TYR A 144 -16.82 7.94 4.79
CA TYR A 144 -16.89 7.07 5.97
C TYR A 144 -18.28 6.48 6.00
N SER A 145 -18.47 5.33 5.41
CA SER A 145 -19.83 4.89 5.09
C SER A 145 -19.99 3.38 5.16
N ARG A 146 -21.14 2.97 5.68
CA ARG A 146 -21.63 1.57 5.61
C ARG A 146 -22.31 1.26 4.28
N LYS A 147 -22.55 2.29 3.48
CA LYS A 147 -23.31 2.15 2.24
C LYS A 147 -22.49 1.44 1.18
N LYS A 148 -23.22 0.71 0.38
CA LYS A 148 -22.69 0.09 -0.83
C LYS A 148 -22.31 1.16 -1.85
N ARG A 149 -21.22 0.92 -2.57
CA ARG A 149 -20.79 1.75 -3.69
C ARG A 149 -20.51 0.90 -4.91
N SER A 150 -20.62 1.54 -6.07
CA SER A 150 -20.29 0.91 -7.33
C SER A 150 -19.68 1.90 -8.30
N PHE A 151 -18.86 1.40 -9.20
CA PHE A 151 -18.25 2.18 -10.27
C PHE A 151 -17.86 1.27 -11.44
N THR A 152 -17.73 1.85 -12.63
CA THR A 152 -17.36 1.13 -13.86
C THR A 152 -15.88 1.27 -14.11
N VAL A 153 -15.21 0.18 -14.46
CA VAL A 153 -13.77 0.12 -14.72
C VAL A 153 -13.54 -0.40 -16.13
N PRO A 154 -12.78 0.33 -16.96
CA PRO A 154 -12.39 -0.17 -18.28
C PRO A 154 -11.44 -1.37 -18.15
N VAL A 155 -11.58 -2.35 -19.03
CA VAL A 155 -10.77 -3.57 -19.06
C VAL A 155 -9.96 -3.62 -20.35
N PRO A 156 -8.64 -3.46 -20.30
CA PRO A 156 -7.79 -3.70 -21.46
C PRO A 156 -7.91 -5.15 -21.94
N PRO A 157 -7.87 -5.39 -23.27
CA PRO A 157 -8.09 -6.74 -23.84
C PRO A 157 -7.09 -7.81 -23.35
N ASP A 158 -5.89 -7.39 -22.99
CA ASP A 158 -4.78 -8.23 -22.52
C ASP A 158 -4.67 -8.31 -21.00
N ALA A 159 -5.60 -7.68 -20.27
CA ALA A 159 -5.57 -7.64 -18.81
C ALA A 159 -5.63 -9.05 -18.20
N GLN A 160 -4.64 -9.34 -17.36
CA GLN A 160 -4.58 -10.57 -16.55
C GLN A 160 -5.21 -10.35 -15.16
N ALA A 161 -5.24 -9.10 -14.71
CA ALA A 161 -5.92 -8.68 -13.50
C ALA A 161 -6.24 -7.18 -13.58
N VAL A 162 -7.25 -6.75 -12.85
CA VAL A 162 -7.47 -5.35 -12.48
C VAL A 162 -7.15 -5.20 -11.01
N ILE A 163 -6.39 -4.16 -10.66
CA ILE A 163 -5.99 -3.86 -9.28
C ILE A 163 -6.65 -2.55 -8.89
N LEU A 164 -7.44 -2.59 -7.85
CA LEU A 164 -8.03 -1.42 -7.21
C LEU A 164 -7.17 -1.03 -6.02
N ARG A 165 -6.45 0.07 -6.13
CA ARG A 165 -5.67 0.65 -5.03
C ARG A 165 -6.51 1.72 -4.38
N ARG A 166 -6.96 1.46 -3.15
CA ARG A 166 -7.73 2.39 -2.34
C ARG A 166 -6.80 3.21 -1.47
N VAL A 167 -7.09 4.50 -1.33
CA VAL A 167 -6.51 5.34 -0.28
C VAL A 167 -7.48 5.42 0.88
N SER A 168 -7.00 5.17 2.09
CA SER A 168 -7.83 5.12 3.30
C SER A 168 -7.09 5.59 4.55
N ASP A 169 -7.82 5.73 5.66
CA ASP A 169 -7.28 6.02 6.99
C ASP A 169 -7.38 4.78 7.88
N GLN A 170 -6.24 4.27 8.30
CA GLN A 170 -6.17 3.10 9.18
C GLN A 170 -6.42 3.42 10.68
N LYS A 171 -6.66 4.69 11.02
CA LYS A 171 -6.94 5.10 12.40
C LYS A 171 -8.12 4.35 13.02
N TYR A 172 -9.15 4.08 12.23
CA TYR A 172 -10.41 3.50 12.73
C TYR A 172 -10.41 1.97 12.80
N GLY A 173 -9.28 1.35 12.54
CA GLY A 173 -9.08 -0.09 12.72
C GLY A 173 -9.61 -0.94 11.58
N ARG A 174 -10.01 -2.13 11.92
CA ARG A 174 -10.38 -3.20 11.00
C ARG A 174 -11.43 -2.76 10.00
N GLN A 175 -11.17 -3.02 8.72
CA GLN A 175 -12.06 -2.71 7.62
C GLN A 175 -12.27 -3.96 6.79
N LYS A 176 -13.52 -4.22 6.42
CA LYS A 176 -13.89 -5.38 5.60
C LYS A 176 -14.99 -4.99 4.62
N ALA A 177 -14.87 -5.46 3.39
CA ALA A 177 -15.92 -5.36 2.40
C ALA A 177 -15.94 -6.62 1.52
N PHE A 178 -17.14 -6.97 1.01
CA PHE A 178 -17.25 -7.89 -0.10
C PHE A 178 -17.22 -7.12 -1.41
N VAL A 179 -16.56 -7.71 -2.40
CA VAL A 179 -16.44 -7.13 -3.74
C VAL A 179 -17.18 -8.05 -4.72
N SER A 180 -17.94 -7.46 -5.62
CA SER A 180 -18.53 -8.16 -6.74
C SER A 180 -18.24 -7.43 -8.06
N VAL A 181 -18.19 -8.19 -9.14
CA VAL A 181 -18.00 -7.73 -10.50
C VAL A 181 -19.24 -8.14 -11.30
N ASP A 182 -19.95 -7.17 -11.88
CA ASP A 182 -21.19 -7.39 -12.64
C ASP A 182 -22.21 -8.26 -11.87
N LYS A 183 -22.29 -8.07 -10.55
CA LYS A 183 -23.11 -8.80 -9.58
C LYS A 183 -22.59 -10.21 -9.21
N GLU A 184 -21.52 -10.69 -9.80
CA GLU A 184 -20.85 -11.93 -9.41
C GLU A 184 -19.85 -11.64 -8.28
N ALA A 185 -19.96 -12.37 -7.17
CA ALA A 185 -19.06 -12.17 -6.03
C ALA A 185 -17.64 -12.63 -6.37
N VAL A 186 -16.66 -11.83 -5.97
CA VAL A 186 -15.27 -12.24 -5.99
C VAL A 186 -15.03 -13.08 -4.74
N GLU A 187 -15.05 -14.40 -4.90
CA GLU A 187 -15.10 -15.37 -3.81
C GLU A 187 -13.76 -15.72 -3.19
N GLU A 188 -12.63 -15.35 -3.84
CA GLU A 188 -11.30 -15.74 -3.38
C GLU A 188 -11.00 -15.21 -1.99
N TYR A 189 -11.37 -13.97 -1.72
CA TYR A 189 -11.14 -13.30 -0.42
C TYR A 189 -11.97 -12.02 -0.31
N PRO A 190 -12.38 -11.62 0.89
CA PRO A 190 -12.92 -10.29 1.12
C PRO A 190 -11.80 -9.23 1.02
N TRP A 191 -12.15 -7.99 0.67
CA TRP A 191 -11.23 -6.88 0.88
C TRP A 191 -11.13 -6.60 2.38
N TYR A 192 -10.02 -6.96 2.96
CA TYR A 192 -9.86 -6.94 4.41
C TYR A 192 -8.55 -6.30 4.83
N PHE A 193 -8.65 -5.33 5.70
CA PHE A 193 -7.53 -4.72 6.36
C PHE A 193 -7.69 -4.88 7.88
N PRO A 194 -6.82 -5.66 8.54
CA PRO A 194 -7.02 -6.05 9.95
C PRO A 194 -6.45 -5.06 10.95
N ASP A 195 -5.56 -4.18 10.52
CA ASP A 195 -4.75 -3.38 11.42
C ASP A 195 -5.42 -2.07 11.85
N HIS A 196 -4.82 -1.45 12.85
CA HIS A 196 -5.22 -0.17 13.42
C HIS A 196 -3.96 0.63 13.78
N ASN A 197 -3.77 1.75 13.09
CA ASN A 197 -2.64 2.62 13.39
C ASN A 197 -3.07 4.10 13.42
N PRO A 198 -3.23 4.69 14.63
CA PRO A 198 -3.68 6.07 14.76
C PRO A 198 -2.59 7.10 14.42
N TYR A 199 -1.34 6.66 14.28
CA TYR A 199 -0.20 7.53 13.97
C TYR A 199 0.09 7.57 12.47
N LYS A 200 0.29 6.41 11.85
CA LYS A 200 0.58 6.31 10.41
C LYS A 200 -0.60 6.73 9.53
N ARG A 201 -1.80 6.51 9.96
CA ARG A 201 -3.08 6.90 9.38
C ARG A 201 -3.24 6.62 7.89
N TRP A 202 -2.44 7.25 7.02
CA TRP A 202 -2.48 7.02 5.57
C TRP A 202 -2.20 5.56 5.23
N LEU A 203 -3.12 4.95 4.49
CA LEU A 203 -3.00 3.59 4.01
C LEU A 203 -3.40 3.52 2.55
N GLU A 204 -2.58 2.88 1.77
CA GLU A 204 -2.91 2.41 0.43
C GLU A 204 -2.97 0.90 0.47
N ASP A 205 -4.15 0.35 0.23
CA ASP A 205 -4.36 -1.09 0.16
C ASP A 205 -4.95 -1.49 -1.19
N GLU A 206 -4.70 -2.73 -1.60
CA GLU A 206 -5.05 -3.20 -2.94
C GLU A 206 -6.02 -4.38 -2.90
N PHE A 207 -6.96 -4.38 -3.84
CA PHE A 207 -7.80 -5.51 -4.14
C PHE A 207 -7.60 -5.95 -5.59
N ILE A 208 -7.29 -7.24 -5.78
CA ILE A 208 -7.01 -7.79 -7.09
C ILE A 208 -8.26 -8.50 -7.62
N ILE A 209 -8.73 -8.08 -8.78
CA ILE A 209 -9.80 -8.74 -9.53
C ILE A 209 -9.15 -9.66 -10.56
N PRO A 210 -9.24 -10.99 -10.41
CA PRO A 210 -8.61 -11.95 -11.30
C PRO A 210 -9.21 -11.94 -12.72
N ARG A 211 -8.42 -12.42 -13.69
CA ARG A 211 -8.78 -12.51 -15.11
C ARG A 211 -10.15 -13.14 -15.37
N ARG A 212 -10.55 -14.14 -14.60
CA ARG A 212 -11.81 -14.85 -14.82
C ARG A 212 -13.04 -13.94 -14.79
N TYR A 213 -12.98 -12.84 -14.03
CA TYR A 213 -14.05 -11.84 -13.97
C TYR A 213 -13.98 -10.80 -15.09
N LEU A 214 -12.86 -10.77 -15.84
CA LEU A 214 -12.54 -9.77 -16.85
C LEU A 214 -12.71 -10.30 -18.28
N ALA A 215 -12.60 -11.60 -18.47
CA ALA A 215 -12.48 -12.22 -19.79
C ALA A 215 -13.65 -11.87 -20.72
N GLY A 216 -13.32 -11.34 -21.92
CA GLY A 216 -14.30 -10.98 -22.94
C GLY A 216 -15.05 -9.68 -22.68
N LYS A 217 -14.69 -8.90 -21.67
CA LYS A 217 -15.35 -7.65 -21.33
C LYS A 217 -14.48 -6.45 -21.72
N SER A 218 -15.12 -5.36 -22.13
CA SER A 218 -14.48 -4.05 -22.34
C SER A 218 -14.47 -3.18 -21.09
N ASP A 219 -15.40 -3.46 -20.19
CA ASP A 219 -15.57 -2.80 -18.91
C ASP A 219 -16.26 -3.76 -17.92
N ILE A 220 -16.17 -3.44 -16.65
CA ILE A 220 -16.80 -4.15 -15.55
C ILE A 220 -17.42 -3.16 -14.57
N THR A 221 -18.53 -3.53 -13.97
CA THR A 221 -19.09 -2.82 -12.82
C THR A 221 -18.58 -3.46 -11.52
N VAL A 222 -17.75 -2.74 -10.80
CA VAL A 222 -17.29 -3.13 -9.47
C VAL A 222 -18.28 -2.64 -8.44
N THR A 223 -18.66 -3.51 -7.52
CA THR A 223 -19.47 -3.14 -6.35
C THR A 223 -18.74 -3.53 -5.09
N ILE A 224 -18.65 -2.60 -4.14
CA ILE A 224 -18.01 -2.79 -2.84
C ILE A 224 -19.07 -2.64 -1.77
N GLU A 225 -19.25 -3.66 -0.94
CA GLU A 225 -20.23 -3.70 0.13
C GLU A 225 -19.54 -3.87 1.49
N PRO A 226 -19.44 -2.78 2.28
CA PRO A 226 -18.83 -2.85 3.61
C PRO A 226 -19.53 -3.81 4.53
N GLN A 227 -18.75 -4.55 5.30
CA GLN A 227 -19.25 -5.54 6.26
C GLN A 227 -18.89 -5.12 7.68
N PRO A 228 -19.71 -5.50 8.67
CA PRO A 228 -19.33 -5.39 10.06
C PRO A 228 -17.99 -6.10 10.31
N CYS A 229 -17.06 -5.40 10.93
CA CYS A 229 -15.74 -5.93 11.24
C CYS A 229 -15.28 -5.38 12.59
N GLY A 230 -16.14 -5.54 13.61
CA GLY A 230 -15.88 -5.05 14.96
C GLY A 230 -14.96 -5.96 15.75
N SER A 231 -14.59 -5.47 16.93
CA SER A 231 -14.04 -6.27 18.01
C SER A 231 -15.18 -6.97 18.77
N PRO A 232 -14.86 -7.92 19.68
CA PRO A 232 -15.88 -8.45 20.62
C PRO A 232 -16.62 -7.38 21.42
N LEU A 233 -16.01 -6.20 21.59
CA LEU A 233 -16.61 -5.06 22.29
C LEU A 233 -17.50 -4.19 21.41
N SER A 234 -17.40 -4.31 20.09
CA SER A 234 -18.20 -3.58 19.10
C SER A 234 -18.32 -4.39 17.81
N PRO A 235 -19.07 -5.50 17.82
CA PRO A 235 -19.13 -6.45 16.70
C PRO A 235 -19.74 -5.86 15.42
N ASP A 236 -20.63 -4.88 15.56
CA ASP A 236 -21.32 -4.25 14.41
C ASP A 236 -20.58 -2.99 13.89
N HIS A 237 -19.38 -2.75 14.37
CA HIS A 237 -18.63 -1.58 13.95
C HIS A 237 -18.19 -1.71 12.48
N VAL A 238 -18.57 -0.74 11.68
CA VAL A 238 -18.15 -0.63 10.28
C VAL A 238 -17.31 0.63 10.14
N THR A 239 -16.07 0.44 9.78
CA THR A 239 -15.08 1.52 9.68
C THR A 239 -14.63 1.78 8.25
N TRP A 240 -15.30 1.18 7.27
CA TRP A 240 -14.91 1.36 5.87
C TRP A 240 -14.83 2.82 5.50
N ASN A 241 -13.64 3.24 5.14
CA ASN A 241 -13.40 4.58 4.64
C ASN A 241 -12.57 4.52 3.35
N GLU A 242 -12.69 5.55 2.54
CA GLU A 242 -12.03 5.65 1.26
C GLU A 242 -11.89 7.12 0.86
N TYR A 243 -10.77 7.45 0.25
CA TYR A 243 -10.43 8.82 -0.18
C TYR A 243 -10.17 8.93 -1.67
N GLY A 244 -10.25 7.81 -2.36
CA GLY A 244 -10.08 7.68 -3.80
C GLY A 244 -9.57 6.29 -4.17
N TYR A 245 -9.52 6.07 -5.47
CA TYR A 245 -9.00 4.85 -6.05
C TYR A 245 -8.05 5.16 -7.19
N GLN A 246 -6.91 4.48 -7.21
CA GLN A 246 -6.10 4.33 -8.40
C GLN A 246 -6.37 2.94 -8.97
N ILE A 247 -6.58 2.87 -10.28
CA ILE A 247 -6.98 1.63 -10.93
C ILE A 247 -5.89 1.25 -11.92
N PHE A 248 -5.43 0.02 -11.79
CA PHE A 248 -4.36 -0.52 -12.64
C PHE A 248 -4.83 -1.79 -13.34
N ALA A 249 -4.30 -2.03 -14.53
CA ALA A 249 -4.35 -3.32 -15.19
C ALA A 249 -2.96 -3.97 -15.16
N ARG A 250 -2.91 -5.24 -14.81
CA ARG A 250 -1.75 -6.09 -15.05
C ARG A 250 -1.93 -6.77 -16.41
N ILE A 251 -0.97 -6.58 -17.31
CA ILE A 251 -0.98 -7.09 -18.68
C ILE A 251 0.14 -8.08 -18.95
#